data_c3938cbed8eb54db5b201ac90e288e58
#
_entry.id   c3938cbed8eb54db5b201ac90e288e58
#
_cell.length_a   1.000
_cell.length_b   1.000
_cell.length_c   1.000
_cell.angle_alpha   90.00
_cell.angle_beta   90.00
_cell.angle_gamma   90.00
#
_symmetry.space_group_name_H-M   'P 1'
#
loop_
_entity.id
_entity.type
_entity.pdbx_description
1 polymer ?
#
loop_
_entity_poly.entity_id
_entity_poly.type
_entity_poly.pdbx_seq_one_letter_code
_entity_poly.pdbx_strand_id
1 'polypeptide(L)'
;MVQTIPARDISLYELEEKFGLQLATDTNFFTEWTENLPTLTDGEKQAMSNDKPLHVYARVKSNYLNLNKHRLMSEEAVKMVVLSPLLDLAGFYQLPFEIETETSVEISAEDESFIVKGNINVLVIQKHFWVLAIKSKSSKFDVMTALPQALAYMLARPNPAQPTFGLLINGREFVLIKLIQQEHPWYARSYALSIERDSELHQVLSILKRLGELIVIRNS
;
A
#
# COMPACT_ATOMS: atom_id res chain seq x y z
N MET A 1 -16.31 -15.52 26.01
CA MET A 1 -17.23 -14.74 25.12
C MET A 1 -16.36 -14.17 24.02
N VAL A 2 -16.70 -14.43 22.76
CA VAL A 2 -15.91 -13.94 21.61
C VAL A 2 -16.27 -12.48 21.36
N GLN A 3 -15.27 -11.62 21.32
CA GLN A 3 -15.43 -10.21 20.96
C GLN A 3 -15.11 -10.03 19.46
N THR A 4 -16.07 -9.54 18.68
CA THR A 4 -15.83 -9.23 17.27
C THR A 4 -15.90 -7.72 17.07
N ILE A 5 -14.88 -7.14 16.43
CA ILE A 5 -14.82 -5.71 16.10
C ILE A 5 -14.61 -5.50 14.59
N PRO A 6 -15.15 -4.41 14.04
CA PRO A 6 -14.79 -3.98 12.69
C PRO A 6 -13.32 -3.54 12.61
N ALA A 7 -12.64 -3.89 11.55
CA ALA A 7 -11.21 -3.50 11.36
C ALA A 7 -11.00 -1.97 11.32
N ARG A 8 -12.03 -1.18 11.02
CA ARG A 8 -11.94 0.28 11.07
C ARG A 8 -11.83 0.85 12.48
N ASP A 9 -12.23 0.07 13.49
CA ASP A 9 -12.31 0.49 14.89
C ASP A 9 -11.13 -0.06 15.71
N ILE A 10 -10.27 -0.92 15.09
CA ILE A 10 -9.12 -1.49 15.77
C ILE A 10 -8.04 -0.44 16.00
N SER A 11 -7.43 -0.46 17.15
CA SER A 11 -6.27 0.35 17.51
C SER A 11 -4.96 -0.40 17.30
N LEU A 12 -3.86 0.34 17.17
CA LEU A 12 -2.52 -0.24 17.11
C LEU A 12 -2.19 -1.02 18.40
N TYR A 13 -2.61 -0.48 19.54
CA TYR A 13 -2.45 -1.12 20.85
C TYR A 13 -3.11 -2.51 20.90
N GLU A 14 -4.33 -2.64 20.38
CA GLU A 14 -5.01 -3.94 20.33
C GLU A 14 -4.30 -4.94 19.41
N LEU A 15 -3.73 -4.48 18.29
CA LEU A 15 -2.92 -5.34 17.42
C LEU A 15 -1.64 -5.81 18.11
N GLU A 16 -0.98 -4.94 18.85
CA GLU A 16 0.21 -5.28 19.64
C GLU A 16 -0.13 -6.28 20.76
N GLU A 17 -1.21 -6.01 21.50
CA GLU A 17 -1.60 -6.83 22.66
C GLU A 17 -2.20 -8.17 22.26
N LYS A 18 -3.09 -8.22 21.25
CA LYS A 18 -3.87 -9.41 20.89
C LYS A 18 -3.19 -10.30 19.84
N PHE A 19 -2.37 -9.71 18.96
CA PHE A 19 -1.73 -10.41 17.86
C PHE A 19 -0.19 -10.43 17.97
N GLY A 20 0.38 -9.88 19.04
CA GLY A 20 1.83 -9.84 19.25
C GLY A 20 2.57 -8.99 18.22
N LEU A 21 1.89 -8.05 17.55
CA LEU A 21 2.48 -7.22 16.51
C LEU A 21 3.56 -6.31 17.10
N GLN A 22 4.71 -6.21 16.43
CA GLN A 22 5.84 -5.41 16.90
C GLN A 22 6.33 -4.45 15.82
N LEU A 23 6.73 -3.25 16.23
CA LEU A 23 7.36 -2.27 15.33
C LEU A 23 8.86 -2.59 15.18
N ALA A 24 9.29 -2.81 13.95
CA ALA A 24 10.71 -2.94 13.63
C ALA A 24 11.39 -1.56 13.59
N THR A 25 12.48 -1.41 14.32
CA THR A 25 13.29 -0.19 14.37
C THR A 25 14.55 -0.26 13.50
N ASP A 26 14.82 -1.43 12.91
CA ASP A 26 15.97 -1.64 12.03
C ASP A 26 15.76 -0.93 10.68
N THR A 27 16.71 -0.07 10.31
CA THR A 27 16.73 0.62 9.03
C THR A 27 16.86 -0.33 7.83
N ASN A 28 17.45 -1.51 8.03
CA ASN A 28 17.59 -2.54 7.00
C ASN A 28 16.31 -3.34 6.75
N PHE A 29 15.25 -3.10 7.50
CA PHE A 29 13.97 -3.79 7.32
C PHE A 29 13.36 -3.55 5.93
N PHE A 30 13.72 -2.44 5.29
CA PHE A 30 13.19 -1.97 4.01
C PHE A 30 14.20 -2.03 2.85
N THR A 31 15.00 -3.05 2.76
CA THR A 31 15.98 -3.20 1.67
C THR A 31 15.33 -3.18 0.29
N GLU A 32 14.06 -3.62 0.18
CA GLU A 32 13.35 -3.71 -1.09
C GLU A 32 13.13 -2.36 -1.76
N TRP A 33 13.11 -1.25 -1.03
CA TRP A 33 12.93 0.08 -1.61
C TRP A 33 13.99 1.11 -1.24
N THR A 34 15.04 0.70 -0.55
CA THR A 34 16.23 1.53 -0.34
C THR A 34 17.35 1.19 -1.31
N GLU A 35 17.42 -0.07 -1.76
CA GLU A 35 18.47 -0.59 -2.65
C GLU A 35 17.92 -0.92 -4.03
N ASN A 36 18.67 -0.55 -5.08
CA ASN A 36 18.37 -0.90 -6.48
C ASN A 36 16.95 -0.54 -6.94
N LEU A 37 16.42 0.61 -6.53
CA LEU A 37 15.19 1.11 -7.12
C LEU A 37 15.35 1.25 -8.64
N PRO A 38 14.36 0.79 -9.44
CA PRO A 38 14.40 1.00 -10.87
C PRO A 38 14.56 2.49 -11.16
N THR A 39 15.68 2.86 -11.76
CA THR A 39 15.84 4.22 -12.28
C THR A 39 14.87 4.38 -13.44
N LEU A 40 14.30 5.58 -13.58
CA LEU A 40 13.58 5.93 -14.81
C LEU A 40 14.46 5.57 -16.01
N THR A 41 13.89 4.88 -16.97
CA THR A 41 14.55 4.69 -18.27
C THR A 41 14.84 6.05 -18.88
N ASP A 42 15.84 6.15 -19.73
CA ASP A 42 16.15 7.43 -20.42
C ASP A 42 14.97 7.92 -21.26
N GLY A 43 14.12 7.02 -21.75
CA GLY A 43 12.83 7.35 -22.35
C GLY A 43 11.86 8.00 -21.37
N GLU A 44 11.79 7.51 -20.14
CA GLU A 44 10.94 8.09 -19.07
C GLU A 44 11.50 9.43 -18.58
N LYS A 45 12.84 9.62 -18.54
CA LYS A 45 13.48 10.90 -18.22
C LYS A 45 13.35 11.92 -19.35
N GLN A 46 13.54 11.48 -20.60
CA GLN A 46 13.48 12.32 -21.80
C GLN A 46 12.06 12.77 -22.08
N ALA A 47 11.16 11.95 -21.75
CA ALA A 47 9.76 12.23 -21.80
C ALA A 47 9.34 13.25 -20.71
N MET A 48 10.12 13.53 -19.67
CA MET A 48 9.96 14.65 -18.73
C MET A 48 10.43 16.00 -19.29
N SER A 49 11.23 16.02 -20.37
CA SER A 49 11.92 17.22 -20.87
C SER A 49 11.35 17.83 -22.14
N ASN A 50 10.42 17.18 -22.84
CA ASN A 50 9.92 17.65 -24.15
C ASN A 50 8.39 17.68 -24.22
N ASP A 51 7.87 18.67 -24.94
CA ASP A 51 6.46 19.03 -25.26
C ASP A 51 5.56 17.91 -25.83
N LYS A 52 5.80 16.65 -25.47
CA LYS A 52 4.90 15.52 -25.81
C LYS A 52 4.01 15.16 -24.62
N PRO A 53 2.87 14.51 -24.87
CA PRO A 53 1.77 14.47 -23.88
C PRO A 53 2.27 14.09 -22.50
N LEU A 54 2.03 14.99 -21.57
CA LEU A 54 2.37 14.94 -20.15
C LEU A 54 2.40 13.50 -19.66
N HIS A 55 3.54 13.05 -19.17
CA HIS A 55 3.64 11.68 -18.68
C HIS A 55 2.48 11.36 -17.77
N VAL A 56 2.02 10.11 -17.83
CA VAL A 56 0.84 9.67 -17.10
C VAL A 56 0.97 10.00 -15.61
N TYR A 57 2.16 9.88 -15.02
CA TYR A 57 2.37 10.24 -13.60
C TYR A 57 2.27 11.75 -13.35
N ALA A 58 2.77 12.62 -14.25
CA ALA A 58 2.60 14.07 -14.16
C ALA A 58 1.13 14.45 -14.30
N ARG A 59 0.36 13.68 -15.09
CA ARG A 59 -1.10 13.81 -15.17
C ARG A 59 -1.78 13.40 -13.86
N VAL A 60 -1.30 12.36 -13.19
CA VAL A 60 -1.83 11.97 -11.87
C VAL A 60 -1.72 13.13 -10.89
N LYS A 61 -0.53 13.74 -10.78
CA LYS A 61 -0.32 14.92 -9.95
C LYS A 61 -1.20 16.10 -10.38
N SER A 62 -1.21 16.42 -11.67
CA SER A 62 -2.01 17.53 -12.20
C SER A 62 -3.52 17.33 -11.96
N ASN A 63 -4.02 16.12 -12.19
CA ASN A 63 -5.42 15.78 -11.95
C ASN A 63 -5.76 15.91 -10.45
N TYR A 64 -4.90 15.38 -9.58
CA TYR A 64 -5.07 15.52 -8.14
C TYR A 64 -5.14 17.00 -7.74
N LEU A 65 -4.16 17.82 -8.14
CA LEU A 65 -4.10 19.24 -7.78
C LEU A 65 -5.31 20.01 -8.29
N ASN A 66 -5.76 19.76 -9.54
CA ASN A 66 -6.92 20.41 -10.12
C ASN A 66 -8.21 20.07 -9.36
N LEU A 67 -8.43 18.81 -9.07
CA LEU A 67 -9.66 18.37 -8.40
C LEU A 67 -9.67 18.77 -6.92
N ASN A 68 -8.54 18.66 -6.23
CA ASN A 68 -8.43 18.95 -4.81
C ASN A 68 -8.45 20.47 -4.51
N LYS A 69 -8.21 21.33 -5.52
CA LYS A 69 -8.16 22.78 -5.38
C LYS A 69 -9.46 23.39 -4.82
N HIS A 70 -10.59 22.83 -5.22
CA HIS A 70 -11.90 23.38 -4.87
C HIS A 70 -12.68 22.51 -3.90
N ARG A 71 -12.36 21.22 -3.81
CA ARG A 71 -13.05 20.27 -2.95
C ARG A 71 -12.13 19.10 -2.60
N LEU A 72 -12.07 18.78 -1.32
CA LEU A 72 -11.35 17.59 -0.85
C LEU A 72 -11.94 16.32 -1.51
N MET A 73 -11.07 15.45 -1.95
CA MET A 73 -11.44 14.23 -2.65
C MET A 73 -12.02 13.19 -1.70
N SER A 74 -13.09 12.51 -2.11
CA SER A 74 -13.60 11.33 -1.45
C SER A 74 -12.62 10.16 -1.59
N GLU A 75 -12.83 9.09 -0.84
CA GLU A 75 -12.02 7.87 -0.95
C GLU A 75 -12.09 7.28 -2.36
N GLU A 76 -13.28 7.23 -2.97
CA GLU A 76 -13.49 6.73 -4.33
C GLU A 76 -12.77 7.61 -5.37
N ALA A 77 -12.81 8.92 -5.21
CA ALA A 77 -12.09 9.82 -6.10
C ALA A 77 -10.57 9.64 -5.98
N VAL A 78 -10.04 9.41 -4.78
CA VAL A 78 -8.62 9.06 -4.58
C VAL A 78 -8.27 7.76 -5.29
N LYS A 79 -9.10 6.72 -5.17
CA LYS A 79 -8.90 5.44 -5.88
C LYS A 79 -8.85 5.64 -7.40
N MET A 80 -9.79 6.40 -7.97
CA MET A 80 -9.90 6.60 -9.41
C MET A 80 -8.79 7.48 -9.98
N VAL A 81 -8.49 8.60 -9.32
CA VAL A 81 -7.65 9.66 -9.89
C VAL A 81 -6.19 9.47 -9.58
N VAL A 82 -5.86 8.87 -8.44
CA VAL A 82 -4.48 8.71 -7.98
C VAL A 82 -4.07 7.24 -7.97
N LEU A 83 -4.79 6.38 -7.25
CA LEU A 83 -4.38 5.00 -7.05
C LEU A 83 -4.41 4.18 -8.35
N SER A 84 -5.54 4.16 -9.05
CA SER A 84 -5.70 3.34 -10.26
C SER A 84 -4.67 3.65 -11.35
N PRO A 85 -4.38 4.92 -11.68
CA PRO A 85 -3.31 5.24 -12.63
C PRO A 85 -1.91 4.82 -12.16
N LEU A 86 -1.63 4.86 -10.84
CA LEU A 86 -0.34 4.40 -10.31
C LEU A 86 -0.20 2.89 -10.40
N LEU A 87 -1.26 2.13 -10.15
CA LEU A 87 -1.26 0.66 -10.31
C LEU A 87 -1.06 0.25 -11.77
N ASP A 88 -1.69 0.95 -12.72
CA ASP A 88 -1.49 0.75 -14.16
C ASP A 88 -0.03 1.02 -14.56
N LEU A 89 0.52 2.16 -14.17
CA LEU A 89 1.92 2.52 -14.42
C LEU A 89 2.92 1.56 -13.77
N ALA A 90 2.57 0.97 -12.64
CA ALA A 90 3.38 -0.03 -11.96
C ALA A 90 3.29 -1.42 -12.62
N GLY A 91 2.37 -1.61 -13.58
CA GLY A 91 2.17 -2.87 -14.29
C GLY A 91 1.25 -3.86 -13.60
N PHE A 92 0.56 -3.49 -12.52
CA PHE A 92 -0.28 -4.40 -11.76
C PHE A 92 -1.61 -4.78 -12.47
N TYR A 93 -1.95 -4.12 -13.59
CA TYR A 93 -3.08 -4.52 -14.44
C TYR A 93 -2.70 -5.53 -15.52
N GLN A 94 -1.44 -5.95 -15.54
CA GLN A 94 -0.94 -6.95 -16.50
C GLN A 94 -0.65 -8.29 -15.79
N LEU A 95 -0.68 -9.37 -16.53
CA LEU A 95 -0.22 -10.67 -16.03
C LEU A 95 1.22 -10.55 -15.50
N PRO A 96 1.55 -11.22 -14.42
CA PRO A 96 0.80 -12.27 -13.72
C PRO A 96 -0.05 -11.79 -12.54
N PHE A 97 -0.34 -10.51 -12.45
CA PHE A 97 -1.08 -9.92 -11.33
C PHE A 97 -2.59 -9.97 -11.55
N GLU A 98 -3.30 -10.02 -10.45
CA GLU A 98 -4.75 -9.90 -10.37
C GLU A 98 -5.11 -8.82 -9.35
N ILE A 99 -6.21 -8.13 -9.59
CA ILE A 99 -6.72 -7.08 -8.69
C ILE A 99 -8.06 -7.53 -8.13
N GLU A 100 -8.13 -7.57 -6.81
CA GLU A 100 -9.39 -7.70 -6.09
C GLU A 100 -9.75 -6.38 -5.41
N THR A 101 -11.03 -6.11 -5.29
CA THR A 101 -11.55 -4.93 -4.59
C THR A 101 -12.56 -5.33 -3.54
N GLU A 102 -12.57 -4.59 -2.42
CA GLU A 102 -13.48 -4.84 -1.29
C GLU A 102 -13.42 -6.30 -0.77
N THR A 103 -12.22 -6.88 -0.79
CA THR A 103 -11.97 -8.26 -0.36
C THR A 103 -12.19 -8.39 1.15
N SER A 104 -13.13 -9.25 1.53
CA SER A 104 -13.43 -9.50 2.95
C SER A 104 -12.31 -10.27 3.61
N VAL A 105 -11.92 -9.83 4.79
CA VAL A 105 -10.87 -10.47 5.61
C VAL A 105 -11.33 -10.60 7.05
N GLU A 106 -10.83 -11.65 7.68
CA GLU A 106 -11.02 -11.94 9.10
C GLU A 106 -9.71 -12.40 9.71
N ILE A 107 -9.37 -11.87 10.88
CA ILE A 107 -8.27 -12.37 11.71
C ILE A 107 -8.79 -12.69 13.10
N SER A 108 -8.27 -13.75 13.70
CA SER A 108 -8.56 -14.17 15.07
C SER A 108 -7.28 -14.16 15.90
N ALA A 109 -7.39 -13.75 17.16
CA ALA A 109 -6.31 -13.97 18.13
C ALA A 109 -6.11 -15.48 18.39
N GLU A 110 -4.96 -15.87 18.92
CA GLU A 110 -4.62 -17.28 19.14
C GLU A 110 -5.63 -18.04 20.02
N ASP A 111 -6.23 -17.36 20.99
CA ASP A 111 -7.25 -17.90 21.87
C ASP A 111 -8.69 -17.84 21.31
N GLU A 112 -8.83 -17.39 20.07
CA GLU A 112 -10.11 -17.15 19.37
C GLU A 112 -11.09 -16.25 20.14
N SER A 113 -10.63 -15.58 21.18
CA SER A 113 -11.48 -14.68 21.99
C SER A 113 -11.71 -13.33 21.36
N PHE A 114 -10.88 -12.94 20.38
CA PHE A 114 -10.92 -11.66 19.71
C PHE A 114 -10.84 -11.81 18.19
N ILE A 115 -11.84 -11.30 17.49
CA ILE A 115 -11.95 -11.40 16.03
C ILE A 115 -12.07 -10.02 15.42
N VAL A 116 -11.31 -9.76 14.36
CA VAL A 116 -11.37 -8.52 13.57
C VAL A 116 -11.85 -8.83 12.16
N LYS A 117 -12.87 -8.12 11.70
CA LYS A 117 -13.45 -8.28 10.37
C LYS A 117 -13.44 -6.97 9.60
N GLY A 118 -13.18 -7.06 8.29
CA GLY A 118 -13.21 -5.88 7.42
C GLY A 118 -13.00 -6.19 5.96
N ASN A 119 -12.91 -5.13 5.15
CA ASN A 119 -12.70 -5.24 3.72
C ASN A 119 -11.45 -4.45 3.30
N ILE A 120 -10.56 -5.09 2.54
CA ILE A 120 -9.44 -4.47 1.88
C ILE A 120 -9.96 -3.68 0.68
N ASN A 121 -9.59 -2.40 0.56
CA ASN A 121 -10.08 -1.58 -0.54
C ASN A 121 -9.59 -2.06 -1.91
N VAL A 122 -8.30 -2.33 -2.02
CA VAL A 122 -7.67 -2.89 -3.22
C VAL A 122 -6.59 -3.87 -2.78
N LEU A 123 -6.61 -5.05 -3.34
CA LEU A 123 -5.64 -6.11 -3.10
C LEU A 123 -5.01 -6.53 -4.44
N VAL A 124 -3.69 -6.44 -4.52
CA VAL A 124 -2.93 -6.99 -5.64
C VAL A 124 -2.44 -8.37 -5.25
N ILE A 125 -2.74 -9.36 -6.06
CA ILE A 125 -2.37 -10.75 -5.84
C ILE A 125 -1.62 -11.33 -7.04
N GLN A 126 -0.83 -12.37 -6.79
CA GLN A 126 -0.21 -13.22 -7.80
C GLN A 126 -0.21 -14.67 -7.34
N LYS A 127 -0.89 -15.56 -8.06
CA LYS A 127 -0.95 -17.01 -7.73
C LYS A 127 -1.29 -17.26 -6.24
N HIS A 128 -2.32 -16.63 -5.70
CA HIS A 128 -2.74 -16.73 -4.29
C HIS A 128 -1.81 -16.03 -3.25
N PHE A 129 -0.75 -15.35 -3.67
CA PHE A 129 0.08 -14.56 -2.77
C PHE A 129 -0.35 -13.09 -2.78
N TRP A 130 -0.50 -12.52 -1.62
CA TRP A 130 -0.76 -11.09 -1.48
C TRP A 130 0.51 -10.29 -1.73
N VAL A 131 0.48 -9.52 -2.80
CA VAL A 131 1.60 -8.66 -3.20
C VAL A 131 1.53 -7.33 -2.47
N LEU A 132 0.34 -6.74 -2.48
CA LEU A 132 0.12 -5.40 -1.96
C LEU A 132 -1.32 -5.23 -1.47
N ALA A 133 -1.49 -4.99 -0.18
CA ALA A 133 -2.76 -4.62 0.42
C ALA A 133 -2.85 -3.09 0.51
N ILE A 134 -3.90 -2.50 -0.06
CA ILE A 134 -4.02 -1.06 -0.17
C ILE A 134 -5.22 -0.58 0.65
N LYS A 135 -4.96 0.39 1.54
CA LYS A 135 -6.00 1.12 2.25
C LYS A 135 -6.00 2.58 1.83
N SER A 136 -7.09 3.00 1.22
CA SER A 136 -7.31 4.40 0.85
C SER A 136 -8.15 5.14 1.90
N LYS A 137 -7.99 6.44 1.94
CA LYS A 137 -8.76 7.39 2.73
C LYS A 137 -9.10 8.62 1.88
N SER A 138 -10.12 9.34 2.29
CA SER A 138 -10.40 10.67 1.76
C SER A 138 -9.26 11.64 2.08
N SER A 139 -8.99 12.60 1.20
CA SER A 139 -7.92 13.59 1.37
C SER A 139 -8.10 14.53 2.57
N LYS A 140 -9.21 14.43 3.28
CA LYS A 140 -9.45 15.20 4.52
C LYS A 140 -8.91 14.51 5.78
N PHE A 141 -8.48 13.24 5.70
CA PHE A 141 -7.97 12.50 6.84
C PHE A 141 -6.46 12.34 6.76
N ASP A 142 -5.82 12.31 7.92
CA ASP A 142 -4.43 11.88 8.04
C ASP A 142 -4.30 10.43 7.52
N VAL A 143 -3.33 10.21 6.65
CA VAL A 143 -3.07 8.90 6.05
C VAL A 143 -2.77 7.83 7.12
N MET A 144 -2.13 8.23 8.21
CA MET A 144 -1.76 7.33 9.31
C MET A 144 -2.94 6.80 10.10
N THR A 145 -4.12 7.43 10.02
CA THR A 145 -5.34 6.89 10.64
C THR A 145 -5.76 5.54 10.06
N ALA A 146 -5.22 5.18 8.89
CA ALA A 146 -5.47 3.90 8.25
C ALA A 146 -4.50 2.79 8.68
N LEU A 147 -3.42 3.11 9.42
CA LEU A 147 -2.36 2.16 9.74
C LEU A 147 -2.84 0.93 10.51
N PRO A 148 -3.59 1.03 11.62
CA PRO A 148 -4.03 -0.16 12.35
C PRO A 148 -4.91 -1.07 11.49
N GLN A 149 -5.82 -0.48 10.72
CA GLN A 149 -6.71 -1.22 9.82
C GLN A 149 -5.93 -1.94 8.72
N ALA A 150 -4.93 -1.31 8.11
CA ALA A 150 -4.11 -1.94 7.09
C ALA A 150 -3.26 -3.08 7.67
N LEU A 151 -2.69 -2.90 8.85
CA LEU A 151 -1.93 -3.95 9.53
C LEU A 151 -2.82 -5.16 9.88
N ALA A 152 -4.05 -4.94 10.35
CA ALA A 152 -5.02 -6.00 10.56
C ALA A 152 -5.28 -6.80 9.26
N TYR A 153 -5.44 -6.09 8.12
CA TYR A 153 -5.59 -6.76 6.83
C TYR A 153 -4.35 -7.55 6.43
N MET A 154 -3.17 -6.99 6.64
CA MET A 154 -1.91 -7.66 6.30
C MET A 154 -1.66 -8.91 7.16
N LEU A 155 -2.15 -8.94 8.39
CA LEU A 155 -2.13 -10.14 9.25
C LEU A 155 -3.03 -11.27 8.72
N ALA A 156 -4.11 -10.93 7.99
CA ALA A 156 -5.04 -11.92 7.40
C ALA A 156 -4.47 -12.68 6.19
N ARG A 157 -3.24 -12.37 5.76
CA ARG A 157 -2.63 -12.98 4.58
C ARG A 157 -2.59 -14.51 4.66
N PRO A 158 -2.85 -15.22 3.54
CA PRO A 158 -2.92 -16.69 3.54
C PRO A 158 -1.55 -17.36 3.71
N ASN A 159 -0.45 -16.68 3.40
CA ASN A 159 0.91 -17.22 3.50
C ASN A 159 1.80 -16.37 4.41
N PRO A 160 1.93 -16.70 5.69
CA PRO A 160 2.75 -15.94 6.63
C PRO A 160 4.26 -16.03 6.38
N ALA A 161 4.74 -17.04 5.65
CA ALA A 161 6.17 -17.21 5.35
C ALA A 161 6.73 -16.13 4.38
N GLN A 162 5.87 -15.45 3.65
CA GLN A 162 6.26 -14.39 2.72
C GLN A 162 6.00 -13.01 3.34
N PRO A 163 6.86 -12.00 3.08
CA PRO A 163 6.55 -10.64 3.45
C PRO A 163 5.32 -10.14 2.71
N THR A 164 4.49 -9.38 3.39
CA THR A 164 3.35 -8.68 2.79
C THR A 164 3.64 -7.19 2.79
N PHE A 165 3.33 -6.53 1.70
CA PHE A 165 3.48 -5.10 1.58
C PHE A 165 2.12 -4.41 1.66
N GLY A 166 2.12 -3.19 2.19
CA GLY A 166 0.94 -2.35 2.30
C GLY A 166 1.20 -0.96 1.74
N LEU A 167 0.14 -0.33 1.28
CA LEU A 167 0.13 1.06 0.87
C LEU A 167 -1.04 1.78 1.51
N LEU A 168 -0.75 2.82 2.29
CA LEU A 168 -1.74 3.78 2.75
C LEU A 168 -1.72 4.99 1.82
N ILE A 169 -2.90 5.46 1.44
CA ILE A 169 -3.06 6.59 0.53
C ILE A 169 -4.27 7.44 0.93
N ASN A 170 -4.11 8.77 0.94
CA ASN A 170 -5.20 9.73 1.03
C ASN A 170 -5.28 10.68 -0.18
N GLY A 171 -4.57 10.34 -1.26
CA GLY A 171 -4.43 11.14 -2.46
C GLY A 171 -3.27 12.12 -2.40
N ARG A 172 -3.00 12.76 -1.24
CA ARG A 172 -1.86 13.63 -1.03
C ARG A 172 -0.61 12.87 -0.62
N GLU A 173 -0.78 11.90 0.27
CA GLU A 173 0.32 11.20 0.95
C GLU A 173 0.24 9.71 0.72
N PHE A 174 1.40 9.09 0.70
CA PHE A 174 1.62 7.67 0.53
C PHE A 174 2.52 7.17 1.67
N VAL A 175 2.10 6.11 2.35
CA VAL A 175 2.94 5.42 3.34
C VAL A 175 3.02 3.95 2.95
N LEU A 176 4.23 3.48 2.78
CA LEU A 176 4.52 2.08 2.49
C LEU A 176 4.72 1.32 3.79
N ILE A 177 4.20 0.11 3.84
CA ILE A 177 4.29 -0.78 4.99
C ILE A 177 4.86 -2.11 4.53
N LYS A 178 5.71 -2.71 5.35
CA LYS A 178 6.13 -4.10 5.22
C LYS A 178 5.79 -4.84 6.51
N LEU A 179 5.23 -6.03 6.37
CA LEU A 179 4.94 -6.92 7.47
C LEU A 179 5.56 -8.28 7.18
N ILE A 180 6.29 -8.82 8.14
CA ILE A 180 6.85 -10.17 8.12
C ILE A 180 6.35 -10.95 9.32
N GLN A 181 6.19 -12.26 9.17
CA GLN A 181 5.91 -13.18 10.26
C GLN A 181 7.18 -13.94 10.57
N GLN A 182 7.57 -13.87 11.82
CA GLN A 182 8.59 -14.72 12.42
C GLN A 182 7.95 -15.46 13.60
N GLU A 183 8.62 -15.51 14.73
CA GLU A 183 8.02 -15.96 15.99
C GLU A 183 6.82 -15.07 16.37
N HIS A 184 6.97 -13.75 16.12
CA HIS A 184 5.92 -12.74 16.21
C HIS A 184 5.85 -11.95 14.89
N PRO A 185 4.70 -11.32 14.57
CA PRO A 185 4.60 -10.44 13.42
C PRO A 185 5.33 -9.10 13.67
N TRP A 186 6.19 -8.73 12.72
CA TRP A 186 6.94 -7.47 12.73
C TRP A 186 6.51 -6.59 11.57
N TYR A 187 6.33 -5.30 11.82
CA TYR A 187 6.08 -4.35 10.76
C TYR A 187 7.03 -3.16 10.82
N ALA A 188 7.25 -2.56 9.69
CA ALA A 188 7.82 -1.23 9.58
C ALA A 188 7.05 -0.41 8.54
N ARG A 189 7.20 0.89 8.61
CA ARG A 189 6.59 1.83 7.68
C ARG A 189 7.58 2.87 7.19
N SER A 190 7.36 3.39 5.99
CA SER A 190 8.09 4.55 5.50
C SER A 190 7.61 5.84 6.21
N TYR A 191 8.34 6.93 6.05
CA TYR A 191 7.76 8.25 6.22
C TYR A 191 6.72 8.52 5.13
N ALA A 192 5.87 9.54 5.31
CA ALA A 192 4.88 9.91 4.32
C ALA A 192 5.55 10.59 3.12
N LEU A 193 5.37 10.00 1.94
CA LEU A 193 5.76 10.55 0.65
C LEU A 193 4.60 11.39 0.09
N SER A 194 4.89 12.51 -0.56
CA SER A 194 3.86 13.46 -1.03
C SER A 194 3.75 13.51 -2.55
N ILE A 195 2.51 13.50 -3.07
CA ILE A 195 2.23 13.73 -4.49
C ILE A 195 2.65 15.12 -4.97
N GLU A 196 2.76 16.09 -4.05
CA GLU A 196 3.13 17.46 -4.34
C GLU A 196 4.62 17.60 -4.68
N ARG A 197 5.45 16.62 -4.28
CA ARG A 197 6.88 16.56 -4.55
C ARG A 197 7.16 15.55 -5.65
N ASP A 198 7.65 16.03 -6.81
CA ASP A 198 7.85 15.18 -7.99
C ASP A 198 8.80 14.01 -7.75
N SER A 199 9.88 14.22 -7.00
CA SER A 199 10.82 13.15 -6.64
C SER A 199 10.18 12.07 -5.77
N GLU A 200 9.26 12.43 -4.87
CA GLU A 200 8.59 11.48 -3.98
C GLU A 200 7.49 10.70 -4.68
N LEU A 201 6.69 11.33 -5.55
CA LEU A 201 5.72 10.60 -6.37
C LEU A 201 6.43 9.60 -7.31
N HIS A 202 7.58 10.01 -7.87
CA HIS A 202 8.40 9.11 -8.66
C HIS A 202 8.94 7.95 -7.81
N GLN A 203 9.39 8.21 -6.59
CA GLN A 203 9.86 7.19 -5.67
C GLN A 203 8.74 6.19 -5.35
N VAL A 204 7.50 6.64 -5.10
CA VAL A 204 6.34 5.76 -4.92
C VAL A 204 6.18 4.81 -6.11
N LEU A 205 6.18 5.33 -7.34
CA LEU A 205 6.03 4.51 -8.53
C LEU A 205 7.19 3.50 -8.69
N SER A 206 8.44 3.93 -8.44
CA SER A 206 9.60 3.05 -8.51
C SER A 206 9.53 1.91 -7.49
N ILE A 207 9.07 2.19 -6.28
CA ILE A 207 8.86 1.17 -5.25
C ILE A 207 7.76 0.20 -5.68
N LEU A 208 6.62 0.68 -6.17
CA LEU A 208 5.54 -0.18 -6.65
C LEU A 208 6.00 -1.12 -7.77
N LYS A 209 6.75 -0.61 -8.75
CA LYS A 209 7.37 -1.44 -9.80
C LYS A 209 8.30 -2.50 -9.21
N ARG A 210 9.16 -2.09 -8.27
CA ARG A 210 10.11 -3.01 -7.61
C ARG A 210 9.39 -4.12 -6.85
N LEU A 211 8.31 -3.81 -6.15
CA LEU A 211 7.51 -4.83 -5.46
C LEU A 211 6.93 -5.86 -6.45
N GLY A 212 6.45 -5.41 -7.61
CA GLY A 212 6.00 -6.31 -8.66
C GLY A 212 7.12 -7.25 -9.16
N GLU A 213 8.31 -6.72 -9.43
CA GLU A 213 9.47 -7.51 -9.89
C GLU A 213 9.91 -8.56 -8.87
N LEU A 214 10.02 -8.19 -7.58
CA LEU A 214 10.46 -9.09 -6.52
C LEU A 214 9.61 -10.36 -6.41
N ILE A 215 8.33 -10.23 -6.69
CA ILE A 215 7.39 -11.34 -6.57
C ILE A 215 7.43 -12.23 -7.80
N VAL A 216 7.60 -11.67 -8.99
CA VAL A 216 7.81 -12.44 -10.22
C VAL A 216 9.05 -13.33 -10.10
N ILE A 217 10.17 -12.77 -9.61
CA ILE A 217 11.44 -13.50 -9.44
C ILE A 217 11.32 -14.65 -8.41
N ARG A 218 10.60 -14.42 -7.31
CA ARG A 218 10.46 -15.42 -6.23
C ARG A 218 9.59 -16.61 -6.61
N ASN A 219 8.75 -16.46 -7.63
CA ASN A 219 7.78 -17.48 -8.07
C ASN A 219 8.13 -18.13 -9.43
N SER A 220 9.29 -17.76 -10.00
CA SER A 220 9.88 -18.40 -11.19
C SER A 220 10.82 -19.52 -10.81
#